data_4ffda500240efa38698666d89b53bb15
#
_entry.id   4ffda500240efa38698666d89b53bb15
#
_cell.length_a   1.000
_cell.length_b   1.000
_cell.length_c   1.000
_cell.angle_alpha   90.00
_cell.angle_beta   90.00
_cell.angle_gamma   90.00
#
_symmetry.space_group_name_H-M   'P 1'
#
loop_
_entity.id
_entity.type
_entity.pdbx_description
1 polymer ?
#
loop_
_entity_poly.entity_id
_entity_poly.type
_entity_poly.pdbx_seq_one_letter_code
_entity_poly.pdbx_strand_id
1 'polypeptide(L)'
;MSGLFIGRLVIESGLGTLAEAMDLYPGARIDVIGAGPEEARIAGHPRIRLFGRVGQSEVLARMREAAYLVLPSLSYEDVPRPLVEAFANGLPVIAARIGRLAELVEPGRNGLLFEAGSARDLARRLAWAEAFPEKMRQMGECAKADYRARFLADWNYPILFGERRRAARV
;
A
#
# COMPACT_ATOMS: atom_id res chain seq x y z
N MET A 1 15.67 -0.34 4.25
CA MET A 1 14.56 -0.58 3.28
C MET A 1 13.54 0.53 3.46
N SER A 2 12.72 0.85 2.47
CA SER A 2 11.67 1.88 2.60
C SER A 2 10.31 1.23 2.39
N GLY A 3 9.30 1.77 3.09
CA GLY A 3 7.91 1.49 2.75
C GLY A 3 7.49 2.32 1.54
N LEU A 4 6.33 2.01 0.99
CA LEU A 4 5.76 2.66 -0.19
C LEU A 4 4.31 3.06 0.07
N PHE A 5 3.93 4.25 -0.35
CA PHE A 5 2.54 4.67 -0.48
C PHE A 5 2.25 5.00 -1.95
N ILE A 6 1.11 4.55 -2.45
CA ILE A 6 0.66 4.86 -3.81
C ILE A 6 -0.81 5.26 -3.77
N GLY A 7 -1.14 6.44 -4.24
CA GLY A 7 -2.52 6.90 -4.30
C GLY A 7 -2.69 8.38 -4.56
N ARG A 8 -3.93 8.82 -4.59
CA ARG A 8 -4.24 10.25 -4.60
C ARG A 8 -3.89 10.87 -3.25
N LEU A 9 -3.32 12.06 -3.26
CA LEU A 9 -2.96 12.77 -2.03
C LEU A 9 -4.15 13.63 -1.57
N VAL A 10 -5.15 12.95 -1.02
CA VAL A 10 -6.40 13.54 -0.49
C VAL A 10 -6.58 13.16 0.98
N ILE A 11 -7.47 13.84 1.70
CA ILE A 11 -7.71 13.62 3.15
C ILE A 11 -8.05 12.15 3.42
N GLU A 12 -8.92 11.56 2.60
CA GLU A 12 -9.40 10.19 2.75
C GLU A 12 -8.29 9.15 2.61
N SER A 13 -7.20 9.49 1.95
CA SER A 13 -6.03 8.61 1.81
C SER A 13 -5.18 8.50 3.08
N GLY A 14 -5.46 9.32 4.11
CA GLY A 14 -4.85 9.19 5.43
C GLY A 14 -3.40 9.68 5.53
N LEU A 15 -2.96 10.59 4.66
CA LEU A 15 -1.59 11.13 4.70
C LEU A 15 -1.25 11.85 6.00
N GLY A 16 -2.23 12.50 6.65
CA GLY A 16 -2.04 13.07 7.97
C GLY A 16 -1.67 12.01 9.01
N THR A 17 -2.41 10.90 9.03
CA THR A 17 -2.10 9.75 9.91
C THR A 17 -0.71 9.18 9.63
N LEU A 18 -0.32 9.10 8.35
CA LEU A 18 1.01 8.63 7.96
C LEU A 18 2.11 9.58 8.45
N ALA A 19 1.97 10.90 8.23
CA ALA A 19 2.95 11.88 8.66
C ALA A 19 3.14 11.87 10.18
N GLU A 20 2.05 11.88 10.94
CA GLU A 20 2.09 11.78 12.41
C GLU A 20 2.72 10.47 12.88
N ALA A 21 2.45 9.34 12.23
CA ALA A 21 3.07 8.06 12.56
C ALA A 21 4.58 8.08 12.29
N MET A 22 5.02 8.75 11.23
CA MET A 22 6.44 8.94 10.91
C MET A 22 7.16 9.81 11.94
N ASP A 23 6.46 10.79 12.55
CA ASP A 23 7.00 11.59 13.65
C ASP A 23 7.14 10.76 14.94
N LEU A 24 6.19 9.88 15.20
CA LEU A 24 6.21 9.00 16.38
C LEU A 24 7.25 7.88 16.28
N TYR A 25 7.59 7.44 15.05
CA TYR A 25 8.59 6.39 14.83
C TYR A 25 9.63 6.82 13.77
N PRO A 26 10.80 7.30 14.18
CA PRO A 26 11.84 7.82 13.27
C PRO A 26 12.62 6.75 12.51
N GLY A 27 12.39 5.47 12.75
CA GLY A 27 13.11 4.37 12.09
C GLY A 27 12.67 4.11 10.65
N ALA A 28 11.41 4.40 10.30
CA ALA A 28 10.87 4.14 8.98
C ALA A 28 11.20 5.25 7.97
N ARG A 29 11.24 4.88 6.69
CA ARG A 29 11.27 5.77 5.53
C ARG A 29 10.17 5.36 4.57
N ILE A 30 9.47 6.34 3.98
CA ILE A 30 8.36 6.07 3.07
C ILE A 30 8.57 6.84 1.76
N ASP A 31 8.48 6.11 0.67
CA ASP A 31 8.37 6.67 -0.67
C ASP A 31 6.88 6.89 -0.99
N VAL A 32 6.53 8.07 -1.46
CA VAL A 32 5.15 8.43 -1.79
C VAL A 32 5.03 8.69 -3.29
N ILE A 33 4.15 7.93 -3.96
CA ILE A 33 3.80 8.11 -5.35
C ILE A 33 2.36 8.60 -5.45
N GLY A 34 2.18 9.75 -6.06
CA GLY A 34 0.88 10.35 -6.25
C GLY A 34 0.93 11.88 -6.26
N ALA A 35 -0.22 12.49 -6.44
CA ALA A 35 -0.40 13.93 -6.34
C ALA A 35 -1.77 14.27 -5.80
N GLY A 36 -1.91 15.43 -5.20
CA GLY A 36 -3.19 15.92 -4.68
C GLY A 36 -3.04 17.07 -3.69
N PRO A 37 -4.15 17.62 -3.19
CA PRO A 37 -4.15 18.79 -2.33
C PRO A 37 -3.45 18.58 -0.97
N GLU A 38 -3.34 17.33 -0.49
CA GLU A 38 -2.70 17.00 0.79
C GLU A 38 -1.17 16.85 0.68
N GLU A 39 -0.59 17.13 -0.48
CA GLU A 39 0.87 17.09 -0.70
C GLU A 39 1.64 17.93 0.31
N ALA A 40 1.11 19.11 0.65
CA ALA A 40 1.74 20.02 1.62
C ALA A 40 1.91 19.40 3.03
N ARG A 41 1.09 18.40 3.40
CA ARG A 41 1.20 17.72 4.70
C ARG A 41 2.46 16.90 4.86
N ILE A 42 3.02 16.44 3.76
CA ILE A 42 4.19 15.56 3.73
C ILE A 42 5.39 16.22 3.07
N ALA A 43 5.19 17.36 2.42
CA ALA A 43 6.27 18.11 1.78
C ALA A 43 7.31 18.55 2.81
N GLY A 44 8.59 18.26 2.51
CA GLY A 44 9.70 18.60 3.41
C GLY A 44 9.86 17.68 4.63
N HIS A 45 9.01 16.67 4.81
CA HIS A 45 9.20 15.70 5.88
C HIS A 45 10.50 14.89 5.66
N PRO A 46 11.43 14.83 6.64
CA PRO A 46 12.80 14.32 6.41
C PRO A 46 12.89 12.83 6.04
N ARG A 47 11.84 12.08 6.27
CA ARG A 47 11.78 10.63 6.03
C ARG A 47 10.70 10.22 5.01
N ILE A 48 10.03 11.19 4.40
CA ILE A 48 9.08 10.96 3.31
C ILE A 48 9.68 11.53 2.02
N ARG A 49 9.80 10.70 1.00
CA ARG A 49 10.27 11.12 -0.31
C ARG A 49 9.10 11.11 -1.29
N LEU A 50 8.74 12.28 -1.78
CA LEU A 50 7.65 12.45 -2.73
C LEU A 50 8.15 12.37 -4.17
N PHE A 51 7.51 11.54 -4.98
CA PHE A 51 7.85 11.34 -6.41
C PHE A 51 6.85 11.99 -7.36
N GLY A 52 5.71 12.50 -6.84
CA GLY A 52 4.64 12.96 -7.72
C GLY A 52 3.98 11.82 -8.49
N ARG A 53 3.39 12.13 -9.64
CA ARG A 53 2.82 11.11 -10.53
C ARG A 53 3.93 10.52 -11.40
N VAL A 54 4.03 9.21 -11.41
CA VAL A 54 4.98 8.47 -12.25
C VAL A 54 4.24 7.46 -13.14
N GLY A 55 4.92 6.95 -14.16
CA GLY A 55 4.36 5.92 -15.04
C GLY A 55 4.26 4.55 -14.37
N GLN A 56 3.44 3.67 -14.94
CA GLN A 56 3.18 2.32 -14.40
C GLN A 56 4.47 1.49 -14.24
N SER A 57 5.41 1.60 -15.16
CA SER A 57 6.69 0.90 -15.08
C SER A 57 7.50 1.31 -13.84
N GLU A 58 7.52 2.59 -13.49
CA GLU A 58 8.18 3.11 -12.31
C GLU A 58 7.46 2.66 -11.02
N VAL A 59 6.11 2.67 -11.02
CA VAL A 59 5.31 2.14 -9.91
C VAL A 59 5.71 0.70 -9.61
N LEU A 60 5.75 -0.15 -10.63
CA LEU A 60 6.12 -1.57 -10.46
C LEU A 60 7.57 -1.75 -10.03
N ALA A 61 8.50 -0.93 -10.53
CA ALA A 61 9.90 -0.96 -10.10
C ALA A 61 10.01 -0.66 -8.60
N ARG A 62 9.33 0.39 -8.12
CA ARG A 62 9.33 0.76 -6.71
C ARG A 62 8.63 -0.24 -5.81
N MET A 63 7.57 -0.90 -6.27
CA MET A 63 6.94 -2.00 -5.54
C MET A 63 7.91 -3.18 -5.30
N ARG A 64 8.81 -3.44 -6.25
CA ARG A 64 9.81 -4.52 -6.10
C ARG A 64 10.95 -4.16 -5.15
N GLU A 65 11.23 -2.88 -4.97
CA GLU A 65 12.27 -2.36 -4.09
C GLU A 65 11.78 -2.10 -2.66
N ALA A 66 10.49 -1.88 -2.49
CA ALA A 66 9.87 -1.57 -1.21
C ALA A 66 9.80 -2.79 -0.28
N ALA A 67 9.85 -2.55 1.02
CA ALA A 67 9.68 -3.58 2.05
C ALA A 67 8.21 -3.89 2.32
N TYR A 68 7.33 -2.91 2.18
CA TYR A 68 5.88 -3.00 2.39
C TYR A 68 5.15 -1.83 1.72
N LEU A 69 3.88 -2.03 1.40
CA LEU A 69 2.96 -0.96 1.01
C LEU A 69 2.20 -0.48 2.24
N VAL A 70 2.01 0.84 2.39
CA VAL A 70 1.16 1.44 3.44
C VAL A 70 -0.11 1.98 2.82
N LEU A 71 -1.26 1.59 3.37
CA LEU A 71 -2.60 2.06 2.97
C LEU A 71 -3.34 2.62 4.18
N PRO A 72 -3.11 3.90 4.54
CA PRO A 72 -3.65 4.51 5.75
C PRO A 72 -5.04 5.12 5.55
N SER A 73 -5.84 4.56 4.66
CA SER A 73 -7.17 5.07 4.26
C SER A 73 -8.08 5.36 5.45
N LEU A 74 -8.79 6.48 5.38
CA LEU A 74 -9.76 6.93 6.39
C LEU A 74 -11.21 6.70 5.96
N SER A 75 -11.44 6.31 4.71
CA SER A 75 -12.76 6.05 4.18
C SER A 75 -12.90 4.62 3.67
N TYR A 76 -14.14 4.15 3.64
CA TYR A 76 -14.48 2.87 3.01
C TYR A 76 -14.24 3.02 1.50
N GLU A 77 -13.38 2.18 0.96
CA GLU A 77 -13.14 2.07 -0.48
C GLU A 77 -13.42 0.62 -0.94
N ASP A 78 -13.77 0.47 -2.21
CA ASP A 78 -13.68 -0.82 -2.88
C ASP A 78 -12.23 -1.31 -2.90
N VAL A 79 -11.98 -2.46 -3.46
CA VAL A 79 -10.62 -3.04 -3.49
C VAL A 79 -9.64 -2.05 -4.11
N PRO A 80 -8.70 -1.47 -3.33
CA PRO A 80 -7.78 -0.50 -3.87
C PRO A 80 -6.83 -1.17 -4.86
N ARG A 81 -6.69 -0.59 -6.05
CA ARG A 81 -5.74 -1.08 -7.06
C ARG A 81 -4.32 -1.28 -6.51
N PRO A 82 -3.74 -0.37 -5.71
CA PRO A 82 -2.41 -0.57 -5.14
C PRO A 82 -2.29 -1.82 -4.26
N LEU A 83 -3.35 -2.24 -3.55
CA LEU A 83 -3.35 -3.48 -2.77
C LEU A 83 -3.16 -4.70 -3.67
N VAL A 84 -3.93 -4.78 -4.76
CA VAL A 84 -3.89 -5.92 -5.69
C VAL A 84 -2.54 -5.98 -6.41
N GLU A 85 -2.01 -4.82 -6.82
CA GLU A 85 -0.69 -4.71 -7.44
C GLU A 85 0.44 -5.09 -6.46
N ALA A 86 0.33 -4.70 -5.18
CA ALA A 86 1.27 -5.11 -4.14
C ALA A 86 1.26 -6.63 -3.97
N PHE A 87 0.08 -7.23 -3.82
CA PHE A 87 -0.06 -8.68 -3.70
C PHE A 87 0.50 -9.41 -4.93
N ALA A 88 0.24 -8.92 -6.14
CA ALA A 88 0.80 -9.47 -7.39
C ALA A 88 2.33 -9.48 -7.40
N ASN A 89 2.96 -8.46 -6.81
CA ASN A 89 4.41 -8.32 -6.70
C ASN A 89 5.01 -9.00 -5.46
N GLY A 90 4.19 -9.61 -4.61
CA GLY A 90 4.67 -10.22 -3.35
C GLY A 90 5.08 -9.19 -2.31
N LEU A 91 4.49 -7.99 -2.36
CA LEU A 91 4.73 -6.92 -1.43
C LEU A 91 3.67 -6.99 -0.30
N PRO A 92 4.08 -7.20 0.96
CA PRO A 92 3.14 -7.22 2.09
C PRO A 92 2.59 -5.82 2.35
N VAL A 93 1.42 -5.74 2.99
CA VAL A 93 0.71 -4.48 3.17
C VAL A 93 0.50 -4.17 4.65
N ILE A 94 0.71 -2.91 5.03
CA ILE A 94 0.28 -2.34 6.33
C ILE A 94 -0.93 -1.47 6.04
N ALA A 95 -2.13 -1.91 6.41
CA ALA A 95 -3.38 -1.27 6.04
C ALA A 95 -4.21 -0.83 7.24
N ALA A 96 -4.97 0.23 7.05
CA ALA A 96 -6.01 0.62 7.99
C ALA A 96 -7.10 -0.48 8.07
N ARG A 97 -7.59 -0.76 9.28
CA ARG A 97 -8.67 -1.72 9.53
C ARG A 97 -10.02 -1.09 9.15
N ILE A 98 -10.25 -0.95 7.84
CA ILE A 98 -11.47 -0.36 7.31
C ILE A 98 -11.90 -1.05 6.02
N GLY A 99 -13.20 -1.27 5.85
CA GLY A 99 -13.78 -1.78 4.62
C GLY A 99 -13.11 -3.02 4.07
N ARG A 100 -12.92 -3.04 2.75
CA ARG A 100 -12.31 -4.17 2.03
C ARG A 100 -10.85 -4.41 2.42
N LEU A 101 -10.13 -3.41 2.92
CA LEU A 101 -8.79 -3.60 3.44
C LEU A 101 -8.78 -4.57 4.63
N ALA A 102 -9.76 -4.43 5.55
CA ALA A 102 -9.89 -5.30 6.71
C ALA A 102 -10.28 -6.75 6.35
N GLU A 103 -10.93 -6.94 5.20
CA GLU A 103 -11.33 -8.27 4.72
C GLU A 103 -10.20 -8.99 3.95
N LEU A 104 -9.36 -8.24 3.24
CA LEU A 104 -8.34 -8.78 2.34
C LEU A 104 -6.99 -8.94 3.02
N VAL A 105 -6.67 -8.07 3.99
CA VAL A 105 -5.42 -8.14 4.75
C VAL A 105 -5.60 -8.98 5.99
N GLU A 106 -4.94 -10.13 6.04
CA GLU A 106 -4.93 -11.05 7.16
C GLU A 106 -3.68 -10.81 8.02
N PRO A 107 -3.82 -10.26 9.26
CA PRO A 107 -2.69 -9.91 10.10
C PRO A 107 -1.76 -11.08 10.37
N GLY A 108 -0.46 -10.88 10.13
CA GLY A 108 0.56 -11.90 10.33
C GLY A 108 0.69 -12.91 9.19
N ARG A 109 -0.22 -12.89 8.20
CA ARG A 109 -0.20 -13.80 7.06
C ARG A 109 0.20 -13.11 5.75
N ASN A 110 -0.51 -12.09 5.30
CA ASN A 110 -0.22 -11.34 4.08
C ASN A 110 0.03 -9.86 4.30
N GLY A 111 -0.05 -9.39 5.56
CA GLY A 111 0.17 -8.02 5.95
C GLY A 111 -0.11 -7.76 7.42
N LEU A 112 -0.24 -6.50 7.77
CA LEU A 112 -0.57 -6.03 9.11
C LEU A 112 -1.76 -5.07 9.02
N LEU A 113 -2.60 -5.07 10.06
CA LEU A 113 -3.69 -4.11 10.20
C LEU A 113 -3.41 -3.17 11.38
N PHE A 114 -3.80 -1.91 11.23
CA PHE A 114 -3.81 -0.92 12.31
C PHE A 114 -5.18 -0.22 12.36
N GLU A 115 -5.51 0.38 13.49
CA GLU A 115 -6.76 1.11 13.68
C GLU A 115 -6.81 2.35 12.78
N ALA A 116 -7.87 2.48 11.97
CA ALA A 116 -8.02 3.58 11.01
C ALA A 116 -7.94 4.94 11.73
N GLY A 117 -7.11 5.86 11.21
CA GLY A 117 -6.86 7.17 11.81
C GLY A 117 -5.91 7.17 13.01
N SER A 118 -5.46 6.01 13.51
CA SER A 118 -4.55 5.94 14.65
C SER A 118 -3.08 6.00 14.21
N ALA A 119 -2.48 7.18 14.25
CA ALA A 119 -1.06 7.37 13.99
C ALA A 119 -0.17 6.55 14.92
N ARG A 120 -0.57 6.41 16.20
CA ARG A 120 0.15 5.62 17.19
C ARG A 120 0.17 4.12 16.85
N ASP A 121 -0.97 3.57 16.41
CA ASP A 121 -1.01 2.15 16.03
C ASP A 121 -0.25 1.92 14.72
N LEU A 122 -0.37 2.82 13.73
CA LEU A 122 0.44 2.76 12.52
C LEU A 122 1.94 2.80 12.85
N ALA A 123 2.39 3.71 13.72
CA ALA A 123 3.79 3.79 14.15
C ALA A 123 4.29 2.47 14.76
N ARG A 124 3.46 1.79 15.56
CA ARG A 124 3.78 0.45 16.13
C ARG A 124 3.94 -0.60 15.03
N ARG A 125 3.08 -0.58 13.98
CA ARG A 125 3.19 -1.51 12.85
C ARG A 125 4.43 -1.24 12.00
N LEU A 126 4.76 0.03 11.77
CA LEU A 126 6.00 0.41 11.09
C LEU A 126 7.23 -0.07 11.88
N ALA A 127 7.27 0.17 13.20
CA ALA A 127 8.35 -0.29 14.06
C ALA A 127 8.49 -1.82 14.03
N TRP A 128 7.36 -2.53 14.06
CA TRP A 128 7.36 -4.00 13.98
C TRP A 128 7.89 -4.49 12.63
N ALA A 129 7.44 -3.87 11.53
CA ALA A 129 7.88 -4.25 10.18
C ALA A 129 9.40 -4.06 9.98
N GLU A 130 9.94 -2.95 10.49
CA GLU A 130 11.39 -2.68 10.43
C GLU A 130 12.21 -3.62 11.35
N ALA A 131 11.64 -4.04 12.49
CA ALA A 131 12.29 -4.98 13.40
C ALA A 131 12.27 -6.44 12.89
N PHE A 132 11.29 -6.80 12.05
CA PHE A 132 11.09 -8.17 11.58
C PHE A 132 10.99 -8.26 10.04
N PRO A 133 12.04 -7.85 9.29
CA PRO A 133 12.01 -7.80 7.83
C PRO A 133 11.77 -9.18 7.19
N GLU A 134 12.28 -10.24 7.81
CA GLU A 134 12.08 -11.61 7.33
C GLU A 134 10.62 -12.06 7.46
N LYS A 135 9.92 -11.63 8.51
CA LYS A 135 8.48 -11.87 8.66
C LYS A 135 7.68 -11.12 7.59
N MET A 136 8.06 -9.87 7.31
CA MET A 136 7.45 -9.10 6.22
C MET A 136 7.65 -9.80 4.87
N ARG A 137 8.85 -10.32 4.58
CA ARG A 137 9.12 -11.09 3.36
C ARG A 137 8.21 -12.33 3.25
N GLN A 138 8.06 -13.11 4.33
CA GLN A 138 7.16 -14.27 4.39
C GLN A 138 5.70 -13.86 4.12
N MET A 139 5.24 -12.74 4.69
CA MET A 139 3.90 -12.21 4.40
C MET A 139 3.76 -11.82 2.92
N GLY A 140 4.80 -11.29 2.30
CA GLY A 140 4.81 -11.01 0.86
C GLY A 140 4.63 -12.26 0.00
N GLU A 141 5.23 -13.37 0.37
CA GLU A 141 5.03 -14.66 -0.31
C GLU A 141 3.58 -15.14 -0.21
N CYS A 142 2.97 -15.02 0.98
CA CYS A 142 1.56 -15.33 1.18
C CYS A 142 0.65 -14.37 0.40
N ALA A 143 0.96 -13.06 0.37
CA ALA A 143 0.24 -12.08 -0.42
C ALA A 143 0.23 -12.44 -1.91
N LYS A 144 1.35 -12.89 -2.44
CA LYS A 144 1.45 -13.37 -3.83
C LYS A 144 0.65 -14.64 -4.09
N ALA A 145 0.58 -15.55 -3.13
CA ALA A 145 -0.27 -16.74 -3.22
C ALA A 145 -1.76 -16.35 -3.23
N ASP A 146 -2.16 -15.40 -2.39
CA ASP A 146 -3.53 -14.87 -2.34
C ASP A 146 -3.93 -14.16 -3.64
N TYR A 147 -3.02 -13.38 -4.23
CA TYR A 147 -3.24 -12.80 -5.54
C TYR A 147 -3.59 -13.86 -6.58
N ARG A 148 -2.81 -14.94 -6.63
CA ARG A 148 -3.03 -16.03 -7.58
C ARG A 148 -4.36 -16.74 -7.35
N ALA A 149 -4.72 -16.97 -6.09
CA ALA A 149 -5.92 -17.69 -5.72
C ALA A 149 -7.21 -16.86 -5.90
N ARG A 150 -7.17 -15.57 -5.53
CA ARG A 150 -8.37 -14.73 -5.44
C ARG A 150 -8.57 -13.82 -6.65
N PHE A 151 -7.49 -13.33 -7.27
CA PHE A 151 -7.57 -12.31 -8.32
C PHE A 151 -7.25 -12.82 -9.72
N LEU A 152 -6.42 -13.87 -9.87
CA LEU A 152 -6.18 -14.48 -11.18
C LEU A 152 -7.27 -15.48 -11.56
N ALA A 153 -7.92 -16.14 -10.59
CA ALA A 153 -8.99 -17.09 -10.85
C ALA A 153 -10.31 -16.40 -11.25
N ASP A 154 -10.53 -15.16 -10.81
CA ASP A 154 -11.67 -14.35 -11.22
C ASP A 154 -11.38 -13.67 -12.56
N TRP A 155 -12.13 -14.04 -13.59
CA TRP A 155 -12.13 -13.44 -14.94
C TRP A 155 -12.40 -11.91 -14.96
N ASN A 156 -12.65 -11.30 -13.82
CA ASN A 156 -12.92 -9.88 -13.64
C ASN A 156 -11.67 -9.01 -13.51
N TYR A 157 -10.46 -9.58 -13.43
CA TYR A 157 -9.23 -8.80 -13.31
C TYR A 157 -9.03 -7.78 -14.45
N PRO A 158 -9.24 -8.12 -15.74
CA PRO A 158 -9.15 -7.15 -16.83
C PRO A 158 -10.18 -6.01 -16.75
N ILE A 159 -11.35 -6.28 -16.16
CA ILE A 159 -12.43 -5.29 -16.00
C ILE A 159 -12.09 -4.29 -14.89
N LEU A 160 -11.51 -4.75 -13.79
CA LEU A 160 -11.12 -3.91 -12.64
C LEU A 160 -9.97 -2.96 -12.97
N PHE A 161 -9.07 -3.33 -13.90
CA PHE A 161 -7.86 -2.56 -14.22
C PHE A 161 -7.85 -1.93 -15.61
N GLY A 162 -8.98 -1.92 -16.32
CA GLY A 162 -9.17 -1.13 -17.54
C GLY A 162 -8.37 -1.57 -18.78
N GLU A 163 -7.87 -2.80 -18.81
CA GLU A 163 -7.38 -3.39 -20.05
C GLU A 163 -8.56 -3.73 -20.96
N ARG A 164 -8.99 -2.78 -21.78
CA ARG A 164 -9.90 -3.06 -22.88
C ARG A 164 -9.23 -4.09 -23.80
N ARG A 165 -9.70 -5.32 -23.81
CA ARG A 165 -9.43 -6.24 -24.91
C ARG A 165 -9.81 -5.52 -26.20
N ARG A 166 -8.83 -5.21 -27.05
CA ARG A 166 -9.09 -4.99 -28.46
C ARG A 166 -9.71 -6.28 -28.97
N ALA A 167 -11.02 -6.24 -29.16
CA ALA A 167 -11.71 -7.32 -29.86
C ALA A 167 -11.02 -7.49 -31.21
N ALA A 168 -10.40 -8.63 -31.43
CA ALA A 168 -9.94 -9.05 -32.73
C ALA A 168 -11.20 -9.09 -33.63
N ARG A 169 -11.29 -8.15 -34.57
CA ARG A 169 -12.22 -8.26 -35.69
C ARG A 169 -11.61 -9.29 -36.63
N VAL A 170 -12.32 -10.39 -36.79
CA VAL A 170 -12.24 -11.26 -37.95
C VAL A 170 -13.04 -10.59 -39.06
#